data_bc008792c310046e1e8f1700bfbc8f89
#
_entry.id   bc008792c310046e1e8f1700bfbc8f89
#
_cell.length_a   1.000
_cell.length_b   1.000
_cell.length_c   1.000
_cell.angle_alpha   90.00
_cell.angle_beta   90.00
_cell.angle_gamma   90.00
#
_symmetry.space_group_name_H-M   'P 1'
#
loop_
_entity.id
_entity.type
_entity.pdbx_description
1 polymer ?
#
loop_
_entity_poly.entity_id
_entity_poly.type
_entity_poly.pdbx_seq_one_letter_code
_entity_poly.pdbx_strand_id
1 'polypeptide(L)' 'MGKIIIDPVSRIEGHLKVEAIVEGGKVKEAKSSGMLFRGLELIMRGRDPRDAQRIAQRICGVCPTSHSIAATLNLDSAF' A
#
# COMPACT_ATOMS: atom_id res chain seq x y z
N MET A 1 24.21 -1.47 -17.25
CA MET A 1 23.35 -1.66 -16.08
C MET A 1 22.98 -0.30 -15.50
N GLY A 2 21.70 0.05 -15.54
CA GLY A 2 21.22 1.32 -15.04
C GLY A 2 20.24 1.14 -13.90
N LYS A 3 20.27 2.06 -12.93
CA LYS A 3 19.32 2.09 -11.83
C LYS A 3 18.45 3.32 -11.99
N ILE A 4 17.12 3.10 -11.98
CA ILE A 4 16.14 4.17 -12.05
C ILE A 4 15.42 4.24 -10.71
N ILE A 5 15.34 5.46 -10.15
CA ILE A 5 14.64 5.68 -8.89
C ILE A 5 13.57 6.74 -9.13
N ILE A 6 12.34 6.41 -8.80
CA ILE A 6 11.22 7.35 -8.81
C ILE A 6 10.78 7.53 -7.35
N ASP A 7 10.97 8.73 -6.81
CA ASP A 7 10.71 9.01 -5.41
C ASP A 7 10.35 10.50 -5.24
N PRO A 8 9.11 10.84 -4.97
CA PRO A 8 7.93 9.96 -4.91
C PRO A 8 7.30 9.73 -6.29
N VAL A 9 6.49 8.70 -6.39
CA VAL A 9 5.63 8.49 -7.54
C VAL A 9 4.53 9.56 -7.50
N SER A 10 4.27 10.20 -8.65
CA SER A 10 3.28 11.28 -8.74
C SER A 10 1.86 10.72 -8.95
N ARG A 11 0.89 11.60 -8.76
CA ARG A 11 -0.54 11.33 -8.97
C ARG A 11 -1.12 10.28 -8.03
N ILE A 12 -0.56 10.20 -6.84
CA ILE A 12 -1.10 9.38 -5.75
C ILE A 12 -1.12 10.21 -4.48
N GLU A 13 -1.93 9.79 -3.51
CA GLU A 13 -1.85 10.33 -2.18
C GLU A 13 -0.82 9.52 -1.39
N GLY A 14 0.12 10.20 -0.72
CA GLY A 14 1.16 9.57 0.05
C GLY A 14 2.48 9.46 -0.71
N HIS A 15 3.41 8.74 -0.13
CA HIS A 15 4.76 8.62 -0.66
C HIS A 15 5.09 7.19 -1.03
N LEU A 16 5.24 6.95 -2.31
CA LEU A 16 5.65 5.67 -2.85
C LEU A 16 6.96 5.84 -3.61
N LYS A 17 7.89 4.94 -3.36
CA LYS A 17 9.17 4.90 -4.05
C LYS A 17 9.23 3.65 -4.91
N VAL A 18 9.69 3.80 -6.14
CA VAL A 18 9.93 2.67 -7.05
C VAL A 18 11.38 2.69 -7.48
N GLU A 19 12.05 1.57 -7.34
CA GLU A 19 13.41 1.36 -7.82
C GLU A 19 13.39 0.27 -8.88
N ALA A 20 14.10 0.50 -9.99
CA ALA A 20 14.21 -0.49 -11.03
C ALA A 20 15.65 -0.60 -11.50
N ILE A 21 16.08 -1.83 -11.75
CA ILE A 21 17.38 -2.09 -12.37
C ILE A 21 17.10 -2.48 -13.81
N VAL A 22 17.64 -1.68 -14.75
CA VAL A 22 17.43 -1.86 -16.18
C VAL A 22 18.72 -2.38 -16.81
N GLU A 23 18.61 -3.44 -17.58
CA GLU A 23 19.75 -4.05 -18.26
C GLU A 23 19.29 -4.52 -19.65
N GLY A 24 20.03 -4.11 -20.68
CA GLY A 24 19.70 -4.49 -22.05
C GLY A 24 18.31 -4.06 -22.52
N GLY A 25 17.83 -2.91 -22.05
CA GLY A 25 16.51 -2.40 -22.41
C GLY A 25 15.35 -3.09 -21.69
N LYS A 26 15.64 -3.94 -20.72
CA LYS A 26 14.61 -4.65 -19.94
C LYS A 26 14.81 -4.40 -18.45
N VAL A 27 13.70 -4.37 -17.72
CA VAL A 27 13.73 -4.28 -16.27
C VAL A 27 14.11 -5.65 -15.71
N LYS A 28 15.29 -5.73 -15.08
CA LYS A 28 15.78 -6.97 -14.48
C LYS A 28 15.19 -7.19 -13.09
N GLU A 29 15.09 -6.11 -12.32
CA GLU A 29 14.58 -6.16 -10.96
C GLU A 29 13.86 -4.86 -10.65
N ALA A 30 12.75 -4.94 -9.93
CA ALA A 30 12.00 -3.76 -9.49
C ALA A 30 11.54 -3.95 -8.05
N LYS A 31 11.58 -2.85 -7.29
CA LYS A 31 11.12 -2.83 -5.91
C LYS A 31 10.25 -1.60 -5.68
N SER A 32 9.17 -1.79 -4.96
CA SER A 32 8.34 -0.67 -4.50
C SER A 32 8.42 -0.56 -2.99
N SER A 33 8.38 0.67 -2.48
CA SER A 33 8.46 0.91 -1.04
C SER A 33 7.48 2.00 -0.65
N GLY A 34 6.61 1.70 0.30
CA GLY A 34 5.81 2.73 0.96
C GLY A 34 6.69 3.49 1.94
N MET A 35 6.76 4.79 1.79
CA MET A 35 7.69 5.61 2.57
C MET A 35 7.10 6.08 3.90
N LEU A 36 5.78 5.92 4.10
CA LEU A 36 5.09 6.31 5.32
C LEU A 36 4.61 5.05 6.04
N PHE A 37 5.32 4.66 7.08
CA PHE A 37 5.05 3.43 7.81
C PHE A 37 4.31 3.72 9.12
N ARG A 38 3.22 2.97 9.37
CA ARG A 38 2.51 3.03 10.66
C ARG A 38 2.24 1.65 11.26
N GLY A 39 2.55 0.57 10.53
CA GLY A 39 2.39 -0.78 11.04
C GLY A 39 0.96 -1.26 11.14
N LEU A 40 0.09 -0.85 10.22
CA LEU A 40 -1.33 -1.22 10.25
C LEU A 40 -1.54 -2.73 10.23
N GLU A 41 -0.70 -3.45 9.51
CA GLU A 41 -0.77 -4.91 9.44
C GLU A 41 -0.56 -5.54 10.81
N LEU A 42 0.36 -5.01 11.59
CA LEU A 42 0.63 -5.50 12.93
C LEU A 42 -0.46 -5.08 13.91
N ILE A 43 -1.00 -3.87 13.73
CA ILE A 43 -2.09 -3.36 14.58
C ILE A 43 -3.34 -4.23 14.44
N MET A 44 -3.67 -4.63 13.21
CA MET A 44 -4.86 -5.42 12.94
C MET A 44 -4.72 -6.90 13.31
N ARG A 45 -3.50 -7.36 13.46
CA ARG A 45 -3.23 -8.76 13.76
C ARG A 45 -3.77 -9.14 15.13
N GLY A 46 -4.53 -10.22 15.19
CA GLY A 46 -5.13 -10.69 16.44
C GLY A 46 -6.43 -10.00 16.83
N ARG A 47 -6.92 -9.06 16.03
CA ARG A 47 -8.18 -8.38 16.28
C ARG A 47 -9.34 -9.09 15.60
N ASP A 48 -10.56 -8.82 16.08
CA ASP A 48 -11.78 -9.32 15.45
C ASP A 48 -11.81 -8.80 13.99
N PRO A 49 -12.03 -9.69 13.00
CA PRO A 49 -12.10 -9.25 11.59
C PRO A 49 -13.11 -8.14 11.34
N ARG A 50 -14.21 -8.10 12.12
CA ARG A 50 -15.23 -7.07 11.95
C ARG A 50 -14.74 -5.66 12.29
N ASP A 51 -13.64 -5.54 13.03
CA ASP A 51 -13.03 -4.24 13.34
C ASP A 51 -12.15 -3.75 12.20
N ALA A 52 -11.76 -4.61 11.26
CA ALA A 52 -10.82 -4.26 10.21
C ALA A 52 -11.33 -3.12 9.32
N GLN A 53 -12.63 -3.06 9.07
CA GLN A 53 -13.22 -1.99 8.28
C GLN A 53 -12.95 -0.61 8.88
N ARG A 54 -13.18 -0.45 10.18
CA ARG A 54 -12.95 0.82 10.86
C ARG A 54 -11.48 1.18 10.94
N ILE A 55 -10.64 0.19 11.24
CA ILE A 55 -9.20 0.42 11.33
C ILE A 55 -8.66 0.81 9.96
N ALA A 56 -9.05 0.10 8.90
CA ALA A 56 -8.62 0.41 7.54
C ALA A 56 -9.07 1.80 7.11
N GLN A 57 -10.26 2.22 7.52
CA GLN A 57 -10.77 3.55 7.21
C GLN A 57 -9.86 4.66 7.76
N ARG A 58 -9.17 4.40 8.85
CA ARG A 58 -8.29 5.37 9.51
C ARG A 58 -6.87 5.40 8.94
N ILE A 59 -6.59 4.58 7.93
CA ILE A 59 -5.28 4.62 7.27
C ILE A 59 -5.03 5.98 6.64
N CYS A 60 -6.05 6.54 6.00
CA CYS A 60 -5.92 7.80 5.26
C CYS A 60 -7.07 8.74 5.61
N GLY A 61 -6.75 9.99 5.87
CA GLY A 61 -7.76 11.02 6.11
C GLY A 61 -8.33 11.63 4.84
N VAL A 62 -7.66 11.43 3.71
CA VAL A 62 -8.08 11.94 2.40
C VAL A 62 -8.95 10.93 1.66
N CYS A 63 -8.68 9.63 1.85
CA CYS A 63 -9.36 8.55 1.13
C CYS A 63 -9.95 7.48 2.06
N PRO A 64 -10.62 7.85 3.16
CA PRO A 64 -11.10 6.85 4.12
C PRO A 64 -12.13 5.91 3.52
N THR A 65 -12.98 6.40 2.64
CA THR A 65 -14.02 5.59 2.01
C THR A 65 -13.44 4.48 1.15
N SER A 66 -12.37 4.76 0.41
CA SER A 66 -11.71 3.76 -0.43
C SER A 66 -11.17 2.61 0.40
N HIS A 67 -10.51 2.90 1.51
CA HIS A 67 -9.99 1.87 2.40
C HIS A 67 -11.11 1.09 3.08
N SER A 68 -12.18 1.78 3.47
CA SER A 68 -13.32 1.13 4.09
C SER A 68 -14.00 0.15 3.15
N ILE A 69 -14.22 0.55 1.90
CA ILE A 69 -14.83 -0.31 0.89
C ILE A 69 -13.95 -1.52 0.58
N ALA A 70 -12.65 -1.30 0.42
CA ALA A 70 -11.71 -2.39 0.16
C ALA A 70 -11.71 -3.42 1.29
N ALA A 71 -11.72 -2.95 2.54
CA ALA A 71 -11.76 -3.84 3.70
C ALA A 71 -13.08 -4.61 3.76
N THR A 72 -14.19 -3.94 3.46
CA THR A 72 -15.51 -4.58 3.46
C THR A 72 -15.61 -5.68 2.41
N LEU A 73 -15.14 -5.41 1.21
CA LEU A 73 -15.14 -6.41 0.14
C LEU A 73 -14.24 -7.60 0.49
N ASN A 74 -13.12 -7.34 1.12
CA ASN A 74 -12.22 -8.39 1.58
C ASN A 74 -12.88 -9.27 2.65
N LEU A 75 -13.58 -8.66 3.60
CA LEU A 75 -14.28 -9.39 4.64
C LEU A 75 -15.45 -10.21 4.08
N ASP A 76 -16.19 -9.65 3.13
CA ASP A 76 -17.27 -10.37 2.45
C ASP A 76 -16.73 -11.64 1.77
N SER A 77 -15.56 -11.57 1.21
CA SER A 77 -14.93 -12.73 0.59
C SER A 77 -14.50 -13.78 1.62
N ALA A 78 -14.14 -13.36 2.84
CA ALA A 78 -13.73 -14.27 3.91
C ALA A 78 -14.91 -14.91 4.64
N PHE A 79 -16.04 -14.23 4.70
CA PHE A 79 -17.26 -14.73 5.30
C PHE A 79 -18.18 -15.33 4.25
#